data_6c770577a6dfe74fd697ded475821a4d
#
_entry.id   6c770577a6dfe74fd697ded475821a4d
#
_cell.length_a   1.000
_cell.length_b   1.000
_cell.length_c   1.000
_cell.angle_alpha   90.00
_cell.angle_beta   90.00
_cell.angle_gamma   90.00
#
_symmetry.space_group_name_H-M   'P 1'
#
loop_
_entity.id
_entity.type
_entity.pdbx_description
1 polymer ?
#
loop_
_entity_poly.entity_id
_entity_poly.type
_entity_poly.pdbx_seq_one_letter_code
_entity_poly.pdbx_strand_id
1 'polypeptide(L)'
;MSEEWKENIESLSDISFHVTQQNGTERPFTGILNKEVRKGNYRCIVCKKLLFTDQMKFDSGCGWPAFHSEDSEACISRIIDVTHGMVRTEVRCGTCDAHLGHVFRDGPRKHGGDRYCINSAAMEFEVEE
;
A
#
# COMPACT_ATOMS: atom_id res chain seq x y z
N MET A 1 7.72 -10.77 14.38
CA MET A 1 8.17 -10.56 13.00
C MET A 1 9.07 -11.70 12.56
N SER A 2 8.89 -12.18 11.36
CA SER A 2 9.71 -13.27 10.83
C SER A 2 11.12 -12.80 10.52
N GLU A 3 12.13 -13.61 10.83
CA GLU A 3 13.52 -13.31 10.45
C GLU A 3 13.72 -13.35 8.95
N GLU A 4 12.79 -13.96 8.23
CA GLU A 4 12.79 -14.09 6.78
C GLU A 4 12.94 -12.74 6.05
N TRP A 5 12.38 -11.66 6.63
CA TRP A 5 12.39 -10.32 6.03
C TRP A 5 13.41 -9.38 6.67
N LYS A 6 14.19 -9.87 7.60
CA LYS A 6 15.09 -9.03 8.40
C LYS A 6 16.04 -8.19 7.56
N GLU A 7 16.70 -8.80 6.58
CA GLU A 7 17.64 -8.07 5.72
C GLU A 7 16.93 -7.02 4.88
N ASN A 8 15.75 -7.35 4.36
CA ASN A 8 14.97 -6.39 3.60
C ASN A 8 14.57 -5.21 4.47
N ILE A 9 14.13 -5.47 5.70
CA ILE A 9 13.72 -4.43 6.64
C ILE A 9 14.90 -3.52 7.00
N GLU A 10 16.07 -4.11 7.24
CA GLU A 10 17.28 -3.33 7.59
C GLU A 10 17.74 -2.43 6.45
N SER A 11 17.43 -2.78 5.21
CA SER A 11 17.83 -2.00 4.04
C SER A 11 16.82 -0.91 3.65
N LEU A 12 15.69 -0.80 4.36
CA LEU A 12 14.67 0.20 4.03
C LEU A 12 15.15 1.61 4.33
N SER A 13 14.65 2.58 3.55
CA SER A 13 14.82 3.99 3.88
C SER A 13 14.09 4.30 5.18
N ASP A 14 14.40 5.44 5.81
CA ASP A 14 13.77 5.85 7.05
C ASP A 14 12.24 5.93 6.91
N ILE A 15 11.75 6.52 5.81
CA ILE A 15 10.30 6.64 5.62
C ILE A 15 9.63 5.28 5.38
N SER A 16 10.27 4.39 4.62
CA SER A 16 9.72 3.05 4.39
C SER A 16 9.69 2.23 5.68
N PHE A 17 10.72 2.36 6.52
CA PHE A 17 10.74 1.70 7.82
C PHE A 17 9.63 2.25 8.72
N HIS A 18 9.50 3.57 8.78
CA HIS A 18 8.47 4.23 9.59
C HIS A 18 7.06 3.76 9.18
N VAL A 19 6.79 3.72 7.89
CA VAL A 19 5.47 3.32 7.37
C VAL A 19 5.20 1.85 7.63
N THR A 20 6.12 0.97 7.25
CA THR A 20 5.85 -0.48 7.25
C THR A 20 6.02 -1.12 8.61
N GLN A 21 6.93 -0.62 9.45
CA GLN A 21 7.27 -1.24 10.73
C GLN A 21 6.77 -0.48 11.95
N GLN A 22 6.43 0.79 11.80
CA GLN A 22 5.99 1.63 12.91
C GLN A 22 4.58 2.19 12.71
N ASN A 23 3.83 1.63 11.76
CA ASN A 23 2.45 2.04 11.44
C ASN A 23 2.36 3.52 11.06
N GLY A 24 3.41 4.06 10.46
CA GLY A 24 3.45 5.45 10.05
C GLY A 24 2.69 5.73 8.77
N THR A 25 2.52 7.00 8.47
CA THR A 25 1.89 7.46 7.24
C THR A 25 2.77 8.54 6.64
N GLU A 26 3.08 8.41 5.35
CA GLU A 26 3.82 9.45 4.65
C GLU A 26 2.94 10.69 4.47
N ARG A 27 3.56 11.85 4.30
CA ARG A 27 2.79 13.08 4.04
C ARG A 27 2.04 12.97 2.72
N PRO A 28 0.80 13.49 2.64
CA PRO A 28 0.06 13.46 1.37
C PRO A 28 0.83 14.22 0.29
N PHE A 29 0.74 13.73 -0.94
CA PHE A 29 1.36 14.30 -2.14
C PHE A 29 2.89 14.27 -2.16
N THR A 30 3.54 13.53 -1.25
CA THR A 30 5.00 13.44 -1.23
C THR A 30 5.53 12.13 -1.81
N GLY A 31 4.69 11.11 -1.94
CA GLY A 31 5.14 9.80 -2.43
C GLY A 31 5.42 9.81 -3.92
N ILE A 32 6.54 9.22 -4.32
CA ILE A 32 6.96 9.20 -5.72
C ILE A 32 6.02 8.39 -6.61
N LEU A 33 5.24 7.47 -6.05
CA LEU A 33 4.32 6.63 -6.81
C LEU A 33 2.90 7.21 -6.88
N ASN A 34 2.63 8.34 -6.21
CA ASN A 34 1.30 8.92 -6.19
C ASN A 34 0.77 9.18 -7.61
N LYS A 35 1.60 9.73 -8.47
CA LYS A 35 1.21 10.07 -9.85
C LYS A 35 1.77 9.09 -10.88
N GLU A 36 2.24 7.92 -10.45
CA GLU A 36 2.78 6.93 -11.36
C GLU A 36 1.67 6.42 -12.29
N VAL A 37 1.90 6.47 -13.60
CA VAL A 37 0.91 6.06 -14.61
C VAL A 37 1.47 5.04 -15.61
N ARG A 38 2.73 4.68 -15.49
CA ARG A 38 3.31 3.66 -16.37
C ARG A 38 2.72 2.28 -16.06
N LYS A 39 2.75 1.40 -17.04
CA LYS A 39 2.35 0.01 -16.85
C LYS A 39 3.37 -0.71 -15.99
N GLY A 40 2.89 -1.45 -15.03
CA GLY A 40 3.77 -2.21 -14.16
C GLY A 40 3.09 -2.74 -12.93
N ASN A 41 3.91 -3.26 -12.04
CA ASN A 41 3.46 -3.94 -10.83
C ASN A 41 3.90 -3.19 -9.58
N TYR A 42 3.03 -3.17 -8.58
CA TYR A 42 3.31 -2.57 -7.28
C TYR A 42 3.47 -3.71 -6.28
N ARG A 43 4.67 -3.83 -5.73
CA ARG A 43 5.03 -4.91 -4.81
C ARG A 43 5.27 -4.38 -3.41
N CYS A 44 5.01 -5.20 -2.40
CA CYS A 44 5.37 -4.86 -1.02
C CYS A 44 6.88 -4.62 -0.95
N ILE A 45 7.29 -3.49 -0.37
CA ILE A 45 8.72 -3.14 -0.32
C ILE A 45 9.51 -4.08 0.60
N VAL A 46 8.85 -4.75 1.53
CA VAL A 46 9.50 -5.67 2.47
C VAL A 46 9.66 -7.07 1.86
N CYS A 47 8.57 -7.71 1.47
CA CYS A 47 8.61 -9.11 1.03
C CYS A 47 8.57 -9.28 -0.49
N LYS A 48 8.38 -8.19 -1.23
CA LYS A 48 8.34 -8.19 -2.71
C LYS A 48 7.13 -8.92 -3.31
N LYS A 49 6.16 -9.28 -2.50
CA LYS A 49 4.93 -9.90 -2.97
C LYS A 49 4.12 -8.91 -3.81
N LEU A 50 3.54 -9.37 -4.91
CA LEU A 50 2.70 -8.53 -5.75
C LEU A 50 1.43 -8.11 -4.99
N LEU A 51 1.12 -6.82 -5.01
CA LEU A 51 -0.05 -6.26 -4.35
C LEU A 51 -1.05 -5.69 -5.34
N PHE A 52 -0.59 -4.86 -6.26
CA PHE A 52 -1.45 -4.16 -7.22
C PHE A 52 -0.77 -4.07 -8.57
N THR A 53 -1.57 -3.86 -9.61
CA THR A 53 -1.06 -3.56 -10.94
C THR A 53 -1.53 -2.17 -11.37
N ASP A 54 -0.95 -1.66 -12.46
CA ASP A 54 -1.34 -0.36 -13.01
C ASP A 54 -2.82 -0.27 -13.38
N GLN A 55 -3.42 -1.40 -13.73
CA GLN A 55 -4.83 -1.45 -14.11
C GLN A 55 -5.77 -1.17 -12.93
N MET A 56 -5.29 -1.33 -11.73
CA MET A 56 -6.06 -1.10 -10.50
C MET A 56 -5.89 0.32 -9.97
N LYS A 57 -4.84 1.01 -10.41
CA LYS A 57 -4.52 2.37 -9.94
C LYS A 57 -5.42 3.41 -10.58
N PHE A 58 -5.88 4.36 -9.79
CA PHE A 58 -6.64 5.49 -10.29
C PHE A 58 -6.30 6.76 -9.50
N ASP A 59 -6.60 7.92 -10.07
CA ASP A 59 -6.35 9.19 -9.43
C ASP A 59 -7.58 9.58 -8.60
N SER A 60 -7.48 9.45 -7.29
CA SER A 60 -8.56 9.81 -6.37
C SER A 60 -8.40 11.21 -5.80
N GLY A 61 -7.23 11.84 -5.99
CA GLY A 61 -6.93 13.14 -5.41
C GLY A 61 -6.66 13.10 -3.91
N CYS A 62 -6.53 11.91 -3.32
CA CYS A 62 -6.38 11.79 -1.86
C CYS A 62 -4.97 12.11 -1.34
N GLY A 63 -3.98 12.21 -2.22
CA GLY A 63 -2.60 12.51 -1.81
C GLY A 63 -1.71 11.29 -1.66
N TRP A 64 -2.25 10.10 -1.84
CA TRP A 64 -1.53 8.83 -1.81
C TRP A 64 -1.90 7.99 -3.01
N PRO A 65 -1.03 7.04 -3.42
CA PRO A 65 -1.42 6.09 -4.46
C PRO A 65 -2.74 5.41 -4.11
N ALA A 66 -3.68 5.41 -5.04
CA ALA A 66 -5.01 4.84 -4.82
C ALA A 66 -5.27 3.72 -5.81
N PHE A 67 -5.89 2.65 -5.31
CA PHE A 67 -6.23 1.47 -6.09
C PHE A 67 -7.67 1.07 -5.80
N HIS A 68 -8.37 0.55 -6.81
CA HIS A 68 -9.77 0.12 -6.60
C HIS A 68 -9.89 -1.37 -6.30
N SER A 69 -8.81 -2.12 -6.46
CA SER A 69 -8.81 -3.58 -6.27
C SER A 69 -7.41 -4.03 -5.91
N GLU A 70 -7.29 -5.19 -5.31
CA GLU A 70 -6.01 -5.85 -5.10
C GLU A 70 -5.83 -6.95 -6.15
N ASP A 71 -4.58 -7.29 -6.44
CA ASP A 71 -4.30 -8.37 -7.38
C ASP A 71 -4.81 -9.70 -6.84
N SER A 72 -5.22 -10.60 -7.72
CA SER A 72 -5.75 -11.90 -7.31
C SER A 72 -4.74 -12.77 -6.54
N GLU A 73 -3.46 -12.51 -6.75
CA GLU A 73 -2.40 -13.23 -6.04
C GLU A 73 -1.95 -12.50 -4.76
N ALA A 74 -2.45 -11.30 -4.53
CA ALA A 74 -2.08 -10.54 -3.34
C ALA A 74 -2.69 -11.16 -2.09
N CYS A 75 -1.94 -11.08 -1.00
CA CYS A 75 -2.41 -11.50 0.30
C CYS A 75 -2.46 -10.26 1.18
N ILE A 76 -3.62 -9.61 1.25
CA ILE A 76 -3.80 -8.36 1.99
C ILE A 76 -4.75 -8.60 3.16
N SER A 77 -4.32 -8.21 4.35
CA SER A 77 -5.12 -8.32 5.57
C SER A 77 -5.80 -7.00 5.88
N ARG A 78 -7.02 -7.05 6.40
CA ARG A 78 -7.79 -5.87 6.82
C ARG A 78 -7.99 -5.94 8.32
N ILE A 79 -7.70 -4.82 9.01
CA ILE A 79 -7.77 -4.73 10.46
C ILE A 79 -8.51 -3.44 10.83
N ILE A 80 -9.40 -3.52 11.82
CA ILE A 80 -10.10 -2.32 12.31
C ILE A 80 -9.10 -1.43 13.04
N ASP A 81 -9.03 -0.17 12.63
CA ASP A 81 -8.16 0.84 13.21
C ASP A 81 -9.02 1.91 13.87
N VAL A 82 -8.86 2.08 15.17
CA VAL A 82 -9.64 3.06 15.94
C VAL A 82 -8.78 4.23 16.43
N THR A 83 -7.59 4.38 15.90
CA THR A 83 -6.69 5.47 16.29
C THR A 83 -7.18 6.82 15.76
N HIS A 84 -6.67 7.90 16.35
CA HIS A 84 -6.98 9.29 15.95
C HIS A 84 -8.47 9.64 16.06
N GLY A 85 -9.21 8.96 16.93
CA GLY A 85 -10.63 9.24 17.12
C GLY A 85 -11.51 8.83 15.94
N MET A 86 -11.00 8.02 15.01
CA MET A 86 -11.72 7.57 13.84
C MET A 86 -11.78 6.05 13.80
N VAL A 87 -12.81 5.52 13.13
CA VAL A 87 -12.91 4.09 12.84
C VAL A 87 -12.60 3.91 11.36
N ARG A 88 -11.47 3.27 11.06
CA ARG A 88 -11.03 3.03 9.67
C ARG A 88 -10.65 1.57 9.51
N THR A 89 -10.43 1.14 8.28
CA THR A 89 -9.93 -0.20 7.99
C THR A 89 -8.49 -0.08 7.50
N GLU A 90 -7.57 -0.57 8.31
CA GLU A 90 -6.15 -0.62 7.98
C GLU A 90 -5.88 -1.81 7.06
N VAL A 91 -4.97 -1.66 6.11
CA VAL A 91 -4.52 -2.77 5.27
C VAL A 91 -3.05 -3.05 5.50
N ARG A 92 -2.72 -4.34 5.61
CA ARG A 92 -1.39 -4.84 5.83
C ARG A 92 -1.07 -5.92 4.82
N CYS A 93 0.21 -6.10 4.55
CA CYS A 93 0.65 -7.23 3.74
C CYS A 93 0.45 -8.50 4.56
N GLY A 94 -0.40 -9.41 4.09
CA GLY A 94 -0.67 -10.66 4.79
C GLY A 94 0.50 -11.63 4.80
N THR A 95 1.54 -11.36 4.00
CA THR A 95 2.73 -12.21 3.94
C THR A 95 3.76 -11.81 4.99
N CYS A 96 4.06 -10.50 5.13
CA CYS A 96 5.11 -10.03 6.03
C CYS A 96 4.61 -9.09 7.13
N ASP A 97 3.31 -8.83 7.18
CA ASP A 97 2.66 -7.96 8.17
C ASP A 97 3.07 -6.48 8.09
N ALA A 98 3.66 -6.04 6.98
CA ALA A 98 3.99 -4.64 6.79
C ALA A 98 2.72 -3.80 6.73
N HIS A 99 2.71 -2.65 7.43
CA HIS A 99 1.60 -1.70 7.32
C HIS A 99 1.66 -1.03 5.96
N LEU A 100 0.54 -1.03 5.24
CA LEU A 100 0.47 -0.49 3.88
C LEU A 100 -0.30 0.82 3.81
N GLY A 101 -1.45 0.89 4.46
CA GLY A 101 -2.33 2.05 4.41
C GLY A 101 -3.72 1.70 4.91
N HIS A 102 -4.72 2.26 4.26
CA HIS A 102 -6.13 2.07 4.65
C HIS A 102 -7.00 1.85 3.42
N VAL A 103 -8.15 1.20 3.61
CA VAL A 103 -9.15 1.04 2.56
C VAL A 103 -10.44 1.72 3.00
N PHE A 104 -11.07 2.43 2.05
CA PHE A 104 -12.32 3.17 2.26
C PHE A 104 -13.38 2.67 1.29
N ARG A 105 -14.66 2.93 1.59
CA ARG A 105 -15.79 2.46 0.78
C ARG A 105 -16.33 3.53 -0.17
N ASP A 106 -15.51 4.49 -0.53
CA ASP A 106 -15.87 5.59 -1.43
C ASP A 106 -15.15 5.51 -2.79
N GLY A 107 -14.78 4.32 -3.19
CA GLY A 107 -14.13 4.07 -4.47
C GLY A 107 -15.10 3.90 -5.64
N PRO A 108 -14.57 3.62 -6.85
CA PRO A 108 -15.40 3.45 -8.05
C PRO A 108 -16.36 2.27 -7.92
N ARG A 109 -17.64 2.53 -8.08
CA ARG A 109 -18.68 1.50 -7.95
C ARG A 109 -18.52 0.37 -8.97
N LYS A 110 -18.07 0.69 -10.17
CA LYS A 110 -17.87 -0.32 -11.22
C LYS A 110 -16.79 -1.34 -10.87
N HIS A 111 -15.96 -1.03 -9.88
CA HIS A 111 -14.90 -1.91 -9.41
C HIS A 111 -15.14 -2.42 -7.98
N GLY A 112 -16.36 -2.34 -7.48
CA GLY A 112 -16.72 -2.85 -6.16
C GLY A 112 -16.81 -1.82 -5.04
N GLY A 113 -16.45 -0.57 -5.31
CA GLY A 113 -16.63 0.54 -4.37
C GLY A 113 -15.51 0.76 -3.36
N ASP A 114 -14.41 0.01 -3.44
CA ASP A 114 -13.28 0.20 -2.53
C ASP A 114 -12.27 1.20 -3.07
N ARG A 115 -11.68 1.97 -2.16
CA ARG A 115 -10.54 2.83 -2.46
C ARG A 115 -9.42 2.50 -1.47
N TYR A 116 -8.39 1.82 -1.96
CA TYR A 116 -7.19 1.53 -1.18
C TYR A 116 -6.27 2.74 -1.28
N CYS A 117 -6.02 3.40 -0.15
CA CYS A 117 -5.04 4.48 -0.05
C CYS A 117 -3.76 3.90 0.54
N ILE A 118 -2.75 3.73 -0.29
CA ILE A 118 -1.54 3.00 0.09
C ILE A 118 -0.35 3.97 0.08
N ASN A 119 0.47 3.90 1.11
CA ASN A 119 1.68 4.71 1.18
C ASN A 119 2.64 4.30 0.07
N SER A 120 3.13 5.29 -0.68
CA SER A 120 4.15 5.07 -1.70
C SER A 120 5.37 4.37 -1.11
N ALA A 121 5.76 4.79 0.11
CA ALA A 121 6.93 4.25 0.79
C ALA A 121 6.78 2.78 1.23
N ALA A 122 5.56 2.22 1.15
CA ALA A 122 5.32 0.80 1.47
C ALA A 122 5.44 -0.10 0.24
N MET A 123 5.64 0.48 -0.93
CA MET A 123 5.63 -0.25 -2.18
C MET A 123 6.89 0.00 -3.01
N GLU A 124 7.14 -0.94 -3.91
CA GLU A 124 8.18 -0.84 -4.91
C GLU A 124 7.50 -1.03 -6.27
N PHE A 125 7.79 -0.14 -7.20
CA PHE A 125 7.17 -0.20 -8.54
C PHE A 125 8.14 -0.86 -9.52
N GLU A 126 7.63 -1.86 -10.23
CA GLU A 126 8.38 -2.58 -11.27
C GLU A 126 7.73 -2.27 -12.61
N VAL A 127 8.38 -1.47 -13.43
CA VAL A 127 7.83 -1.09 -14.73
C VAL A 127 7.79 -2.30 -15.66
N GLU A 128 6.69 -2.42 -16.41
CA GLU A 128 6.53 -3.46 -17.42
C GLU A 128 7.32 -3.04 -18.67
N GLU A 129 8.14 -3.94 -19.17
CA GLU A 129 8.94 -3.69 -20.38
C GLU A 129 8.34 -4.32 -21.62
#